data_d5fcf79ecbeffa228eff366bb413472f
#
_entry.id   d5fcf79ecbeffa228eff366bb413472f
#
_cell.length_a   1.000
_cell.length_b   1.000
_cell.length_c   1.000
_cell.angle_alpha   90.00
_cell.angle_beta   90.00
_cell.angle_gamma   90.00
#
_symmetry.space_group_name_H-M   'P 1'
#
loop_
_entity.id
_entity.type
_entity.pdbx_description
1 polymer ?
#
loop_
_entity_poly.entity_id
_entity_poly.type
_entity_poly.pdbx_seq_one_letter_code
_entity_poly.pdbx_strand_id
1 'polypeptide(L)'
;ESKASRLRAEFFSPELAFLMEAHDGLSAKIVEQTGFKGIWASGLSMATALGVRDNNEASWTQIMDVLEFMADATSVPILVDGDTGWGNFNNMRRAVAKLCQRGVAGICIEDKLFPKTNSFIGEGQPLADIDEFCGKIKAGKDSQLDDSFSIVARLEAFIAGRGLAEALKRAEAYHAAGADALLVHSKLSTAEEIESFAKEWGGRCPIVIVPTKYYRTPTDEFRKMGVSLAIWANHNLRAAITVMRETSRRIFREQSLAGVDGDMVLVKEVFELTGNDELAEAEKRYLPQQGQKPNAVILAASRGARLGALTEDKPKCMIDVRGKPLLSRLVKTFKDSGVQDIAVVRGYKKEQINLPSITTVDNDFFDNTGEVASLSAAIDHIQGDCIISYGDILFRQYYLDQLLAAEDDITVLVDALWKERNSDADGWVRD
;
A
#
# COMPACT_ATOMS: atom_id res chain seq x y z
N GLU A 1 7.84 23.34 2.00
CA GLU A 1 6.61 23.98 1.49
C GLU A 1 5.44 23.05 1.80
N SER A 2 4.41 23.56 2.54
CA SER A 2 3.29 22.74 2.96
C SER A 2 2.35 22.46 1.78
N LYS A 3 1.52 21.39 1.89
CA LYS A 3 0.46 21.11 0.90
C LYS A 3 -0.49 22.31 0.78
N ALA A 4 -0.78 22.98 1.88
CA ALA A 4 -1.63 24.18 1.90
C ALA A 4 -1.02 25.34 1.13
N SER A 5 0.29 25.63 1.29
CA SER A 5 0.96 26.69 0.54
C SER A 5 1.00 26.41 -0.96
N ARG A 6 1.16 25.14 -1.35
CA ARG A 6 1.10 24.72 -2.78
C ARG A 6 -0.29 24.91 -3.37
N LEU A 7 -1.36 24.54 -2.65
CA LEU A 7 -2.73 24.78 -3.11
C LEU A 7 -2.99 26.29 -3.28
N ARG A 8 -2.57 27.07 -2.29
CA ARG A 8 -2.71 28.53 -2.34
C ARG A 8 -1.98 29.12 -3.54
N ALA A 9 -0.79 28.63 -3.86
CA ALA A 9 -0.05 29.06 -5.04
C ALA A 9 -0.80 28.80 -6.36
N GLU A 10 -1.53 27.68 -6.47
CA GLU A 10 -2.35 27.39 -7.66
C GLU A 10 -3.52 28.38 -7.83
N PHE A 11 -4.14 28.85 -6.74
CA PHE A 11 -5.19 29.86 -6.80
C PHE A 11 -4.69 31.23 -7.32
N PHE A 12 -3.47 31.59 -6.97
CA PHE A 12 -2.87 32.87 -7.33
C PHE A 12 -1.87 32.77 -8.50
N SER A 13 -1.80 31.61 -9.14
CA SER A 13 -1.03 31.42 -10.37
C SER A 13 -1.58 32.29 -11.51
N PRO A 14 -0.73 32.87 -12.37
CA PRO A 14 -1.19 33.52 -13.61
C PRO A 14 -1.76 32.51 -14.61
N GLU A 15 -1.51 31.23 -14.42
CA GLU A 15 -1.99 30.18 -15.30
C GLU A 15 -3.21 29.48 -14.69
N LEU A 16 -4.14 29.05 -15.56
CA LEU A 16 -5.29 28.26 -15.15
C LEU A 16 -4.82 26.91 -14.58
N ALA A 17 -5.11 26.68 -13.31
CA ALA A 17 -4.82 25.43 -12.62
C ALA A 17 -5.96 24.42 -12.76
N PHE A 18 -5.64 23.14 -12.55
CA PHE A 18 -6.60 22.04 -12.63
C PHE A 18 -6.50 21.13 -11.44
N LEU A 19 -7.64 20.84 -10.78
CA LEU A 19 -7.76 19.76 -9.81
C LEU A 19 -8.58 18.61 -10.41
N MET A 20 -8.12 17.40 -10.18
CA MET A 20 -8.82 16.20 -10.59
C MET A 20 -9.48 15.51 -9.40
N GLU A 21 -10.66 14.98 -9.63
CA GLU A 21 -11.44 14.26 -8.64
C GLU A 21 -10.72 13.00 -8.17
N ALA A 22 -10.76 12.80 -6.84
CA ALA A 22 -10.49 11.53 -6.21
C ALA A 22 -11.45 11.31 -5.02
N HIS A 23 -11.61 10.05 -4.60
CA HIS A 23 -12.58 9.66 -3.60
C HIS A 23 -12.09 8.59 -2.61
N ASP A 24 -10.85 8.14 -2.77
CA ASP A 24 -10.12 7.23 -1.89
C ASP A 24 -8.61 7.35 -2.09
N GLY A 25 -7.82 6.61 -1.29
CA GLY A 25 -6.37 6.64 -1.40
C GLY A 25 -5.83 6.16 -2.76
N LEU A 26 -6.49 5.19 -3.38
CA LEU A 26 -6.07 4.66 -4.69
C LEU A 26 -6.30 5.67 -5.80
N SER A 27 -7.51 6.23 -5.90
CA SER A 27 -7.83 7.25 -6.90
C SER A 27 -6.97 8.51 -6.73
N ALA A 28 -6.67 8.91 -5.48
CA ALA A 28 -5.78 10.02 -5.18
C ALA A 28 -4.36 9.78 -5.71
N LYS A 29 -3.81 8.59 -5.49
CA LYS A 29 -2.50 8.19 -6.00
C LYS A 29 -2.44 8.19 -7.53
N ILE A 30 -3.47 7.67 -8.19
CA ILE A 30 -3.57 7.67 -9.66
C ILE A 30 -3.61 9.09 -10.21
N VAL A 31 -4.36 10.00 -9.57
CA VAL A 31 -4.40 11.43 -9.96
C VAL A 31 -3.02 12.07 -9.88
N GLU A 32 -2.30 11.85 -8.79
CA GLU A 32 -0.92 12.36 -8.64
C GLU A 32 0.03 11.78 -9.69
N GLN A 33 0.01 10.46 -9.90
CA GLN A 33 0.86 9.79 -10.91
C GLN A 33 0.58 10.27 -12.35
N THR A 34 -0.65 10.71 -12.61
CA THR A 34 -1.03 11.28 -13.91
C THR A 34 -0.42 12.68 -14.13
N GLY A 35 0.05 13.34 -13.06
CA GLY A 35 0.71 14.64 -13.12
C GLY A 35 -0.16 15.84 -12.72
N PHE A 36 -1.36 15.61 -12.18
CA PHE A 36 -2.15 16.70 -11.61
C PHE A 36 -1.45 17.29 -10.37
N LYS A 37 -1.44 18.59 -10.28
CA LYS A 37 -0.79 19.33 -9.17
C LYS A 37 -1.62 19.40 -7.90
N GLY A 38 -2.87 18.92 -7.95
CA GLY A 38 -3.75 18.90 -6.80
C GLY A 38 -5.01 18.06 -7.04
N ILE A 39 -5.67 17.72 -5.96
CA ILE A 39 -6.83 16.82 -5.91
C ILE A 39 -8.06 17.58 -5.44
N TRP A 40 -9.18 17.31 -6.09
CA TRP A 40 -10.51 17.58 -5.58
C TRP A 40 -11.06 16.35 -4.90
N ALA A 41 -11.14 16.34 -3.57
CA ALA A 41 -11.82 15.28 -2.82
C ALA A 41 -13.33 15.53 -2.89
N SER A 42 -13.98 14.87 -3.84
CA SER A 42 -15.37 15.09 -4.20
C SER A 42 -16.33 14.50 -3.19
N GLY A 43 -17.21 15.32 -2.59
CA GLY A 43 -18.26 14.86 -1.68
C GLY A 43 -19.19 13.83 -2.33
N LEU A 44 -19.66 14.11 -3.54
CA LEU A 44 -20.46 13.16 -4.32
C LEU A 44 -19.74 11.82 -4.53
N SER A 45 -18.48 11.86 -4.91
CA SER A 45 -17.71 10.64 -5.23
C SER A 45 -17.40 9.83 -3.98
N MET A 46 -17.00 10.47 -2.89
CA MET A 46 -16.76 9.81 -1.59
C MET A 46 -18.05 9.18 -1.04
N ALA A 47 -19.18 9.92 -1.03
CA ALA A 47 -20.46 9.37 -0.60
C ALA A 47 -20.88 8.16 -1.45
N THR A 48 -20.75 8.27 -2.78
CA THR A 48 -21.10 7.17 -3.71
C THR A 48 -20.21 5.93 -3.49
N ALA A 49 -18.90 6.12 -3.27
CA ALA A 49 -17.97 5.02 -2.99
C ALA A 49 -18.30 4.31 -1.67
N LEU A 50 -18.80 5.05 -0.67
CA LEU A 50 -19.31 4.50 0.59
C LEU A 50 -20.72 3.88 0.46
N GLY A 51 -21.38 3.99 -0.70
CA GLY A 51 -22.71 3.43 -0.95
C GLY A 51 -23.86 4.22 -0.35
N VAL A 52 -23.64 5.52 -0.03
CA VAL A 52 -24.64 6.43 0.56
C VAL A 52 -24.91 7.62 -0.36
N ARG A 53 -25.95 8.39 -0.04
CA ARG A 53 -26.35 9.56 -0.83
C ARG A 53 -25.49 10.78 -0.53
N ASP A 54 -25.35 11.64 -1.52
CA ASP A 54 -24.67 12.96 -1.42
C ASP A 54 -25.60 14.00 -0.80
N ASN A 55 -25.94 13.81 0.48
CA ASN A 55 -26.78 14.72 1.26
C ASN A 55 -26.46 14.71 2.76
N ASN A 56 -25.17 14.63 3.10
CA ASN A 56 -24.66 14.47 4.46
C ASN A 56 -25.08 13.15 5.14
N GLU A 57 -25.41 12.11 4.36
CA GLU A 57 -25.72 10.78 4.89
C GLU A 57 -24.44 10.12 5.48
N ALA A 58 -23.28 10.28 4.81
CA ALA A 58 -22.00 10.02 5.45
C ALA A 58 -21.71 11.08 6.52
N SER A 59 -21.32 10.66 7.72
CA SER A 59 -20.89 11.60 8.74
C SER A 59 -19.58 12.29 8.33
N TRP A 60 -19.39 13.52 8.78
CA TRP A 60 -18.13 14.23 8.50
C TRP A 60 -16.89 13.49 9.03
N THR A 61 -17.03 12.65 10.06
CA THR A 61 -15.93 11.81 10.57
C THR A 61 -15.57 10.68 9.62
N GLN A 62 -16.55 10.06 8.96
CA GLN A 62 -16.29 9.07 7.89
C GLN A 62 -15.58 9.71 6.70
N ILE A 63 -15.97 10.93 6.34
CA ILE A 63 -15.26 11.71 5.30
C ILE A 63 -13.82 12.02 5.75
N MET A 64 -13.58 12.38 7.02
CA MET A 64 -12.23 12.60 7.55
C MET A 64 -11.36 11.36 7.47
N ASP A 65 -11.90 10.16 7.71
CA ASP A 65 -11.15 8.91 7.59
C ASP A 65 -10.74 8.65 6.13
N VAL A 66 -11.61 8.88 5.17
CA VAL A 66 -11.29 8.79 3.73
C VAL A 66 -10.19 9.79 3.36
N LEU A 67 -10.29 11.03 3.83
CA LEU A 67 -9.30 12.09 3.56
C LEU A 67 -7.93 11.77 4.14
N GLU A 68 -7.86 11.11 5.30
CA GLU A 68 -6.61 10.66 5.90
C GLU A 68 -5.88 9.68 4.97
N PHE A 69 -6.56 8.65 4.47
CA PHE A 69 -5.99 7.73 3.47
C PHE A 69 -5.56 8.44 2.19
N MET A 70 -6.33 9.42 1.70
CA MET A 70 -5.93 10.19 0.52
C MET A 70 -4.68 11.04 0.79
N ALA A 71 -4.62 11.68 1.96
CA ALA A 71 -3.49 12.54 2.34
C ALA A 71 -2.19 11.75 2.56
N ASP A 72 -2.30 10.52 3.11
CA ASP A 72 -1.16 9.62 3.32
C ASP A 72 -0.66 9.03 1.99
N ALA A 73 -1.58 8.75 1.05
CA ALA A 73 -1.25 8.14 -0.23
C ALA A 73 -0.59 9.10 -1.23
N THR A 74 -0.63 10.42 -1.01
CA THR A 74 -0.21 11.45 -1.98
C THR A 74 0.59 12.58 -1.37
N SER A 75 1.44 13.20 -2.18
CA SER A 75 2.19 14.41 -1.80
C SER A 75 1.50 15.71 -2.27
N VAL A 76 0.60 15.64 -3.26
CA VAL A 76 -0.08 16.81 -3.80
C VAL A 76 -1.17 17.35 -2.86
N PRO A 77 -1.50 18.64 -2.93
CA PRO A 77 -2.52 19.24 -2.09
C PRO A 77 -3.92 18.71 -2.39
N ILE A 78 -4.75 18.62 -1.35
CA ILE A 78 -6.16 18.23 -1.44
C ILE A 78 -7.04 19.40 -1.05
N LEU A 79 -7.96 19.77 -1.94
CA LEU A 79 -9.11 20.63 -1.66
C LEU A 79 -10.33 19.74 -1.48
N VAL A 80 -10.94 19.75 -0.30
CA VAL A 80 -12.11 18.90 -0.01
C VAL A 80 -13.42 19.63 -0.26
N ASP A 81 -14.40 18.93 -0.83
CA ASP A 81 -15.80 19.30 -0.81
C ASP A 81 -16.34 19.15 0.63
N GLY A 82 -16.47 20.26 1.31
CA GLY A 82 -16.92 20.34 2.70
C GLY A 82 -18.42 20.56 2.85
N ASP A 83 -19.18 20.33 1.78
CA ASP A 83 -20.62 20.54 1.76
C ASP A 83 -20.99 21.95 2.27
N THR A 84 -21.85 22.06 3.30
CA THR A 84 -22.21 23.35 3.92
C THR A 84 -21.35 23.68 5.16
N GLY A 85 -20.19 23.00 5.35
CA GLY A 85 -19.36 23.10 6.55
C GLY A 85 -19.78 22.12 7.65
N TRP A 86 -20.57 21.10 7.30
CA TRP A 86 -21.04 20.00 8.17
C TRP A 86 -21.76 20.42 9.44
N GLY A 87 -22.44 21.55 9.40
CA GLY A 87 -23.24 22.09 10.52
C GLY A 87 -23.13 23.61 10.64
N ASN A 88 -23.07 24.12 11.86
CA ASN A 88 -22.93 25.55 12.12
C ASN A 88 -21.45 26.00 12.20
N PHE A 89 -21.21 27.26 12.59
CA PHE A 89 -19.86 27.81 12.72
C PHE A 89 -18.95 27.00 13.65
N ASN A 90 -19.48 26.39 14.70
CA ASN A 90 -18.70 25.63 15.66
C ASN A 90 -18.27 24.26 15.10
N ASN A 91 -19.10 23.64 14.25
CA ASN A 91 -18.71 22.45 13.47
C ASN A 91 -17.59 22.80 12.49
N MET A 92 -17.71 23.94 11.80
CA MET A 92 -16.70 24.44 10.86
C MET A 92 -15.34 24.67 11.54
N ARG A 93 -15.30 25.27 12.73
CA ARG A 93 -14.07 25.43 13.53
C ARG A 93 -13.35 24.11 13.74
N ARG A 94 -14.07 23.10 14.21
CA ARG A 94 -13.52 21.77 14.47
C ARG A 94 -13.07 21.08 13.18
N ALA A 95 -13.87 21.20 12.12
CA ALA A 95 -13.56 20.59 10.82
C ALA A 95 -12.24 21.12 10.24
N VAL A 96 -12.08 22.45 10.21
CA VAL A 96 -10.84 23.08 9.69
C VAL A 96 -9.62 22.65 10.48
N ALA A 97 -9.67 22.69 11.82
CA ALA A 97 -8.57 22.24 12.65
C ALA A 97 -8.20 20.76 12.38
N LYS A 98 -9.21 19.89 12.18
CA LYS A 98 -8.99 18.47 11.88
C LYS A 98 -8.45 18.23 10.47
N LEU A 99 -8.91 19.00 9.49
CA LEU A 99 -8.38 18.95 8.11
C LEU A 99 -6.90 19.33 8.07
N CYS A 100 -6.53 20.43 8.74
CA CYS A 100 -5.13 20.84 8.87
C CYS A 100 -4.25 19.73 9.50
N GLN A 101 -4.75 19.10 10.59
CA GLN A 101 -4.03 18.02 11.27
C GLN A 101 -3.81 16.79 10.38
N ARG A 102 -4.69 16.54 9.40
CA ARG A 102 -4.59 15.44 8.43
C ARG A 102 -3.88 15.83 7.13
N GLY A 103 -3.29 17.02 7.07
CA GLY A 103 -2.55 17.46 5.90
C GLY A 103 -3.41 17.78 4.67
N VAL A 104 -4.72 18.01 4.86
CA VAL A 104 -5.61 18.55 3.83
C VAL A 104 -5.31 20.04 3.65
N ALA A 105 -5.27 20.51 2.40
CA ALA A 105 -4.78 21.84 2.06
C ALA A 105 -5.85 22.94 2.04
N GLY A 106 -7.11 22.56 1.92
CA GLY A 106 -8.22 23.51 1.89
C GLY A 106 -9.58 22.83 1.92
N ILE A 107 -10.61 23.64 2.18
CA ILE A 107 -12.01 23.22 2.19
C ILE A 107 -12.84 24.15 1.30
N CYS A 108 -13.74 23.57 0.53
CA CYS A 108 -14.76 24.29 -0.20
C CYS A 108 -16.11 24.09 0.50
N ILE A 109 -16.77 25.18 0.86
CA ILE A 109 -18.11 25.14 1.51
C ILE A 109 -19.14 25.90 0.66
N GLU A 110 -20.36 25.35 0.55
CA GLU A 110 -21.44 25.95 -0.24
C GLU A 110 -22.49 26.64 0.64
N ASP A 111 -23.04 27.73 0.11
CA ASP A 111 -24.03 28.58 0.80
C ASP A 111 -25.47 28.05 0.74
N LYS A 112 -25.62 26.74 0.97
CA LYS A 112 -26.89 26.04 1.15
C LYS A 112 -27.18 25.78 2.63
N LEU A 113 -28.42 25.36 2.91
CA LEU A 113 -28.79 24.89 4.25
C LEU A 113 -28.29 23.47 4.52
N PHE A 114 -27.96 23.20 5.78
CA PHE A 114 -27.65 21.83 6.24
C PHE A 114 -28.95 21.09 6.65
N PRO A 115 -29.13 19.80 6.32
CA PRO A 115 -28.32 19.00 5.43
C PRO A 115 -28.44 19.44 3.97
N LYS A 116 -27.33 19.33 3.21
CA LYS A 116 -27.33 19.75 1.80
C LYS A 116 -28.24 18.87 0.94
N THR A 117 -28.72 19.44 -0.15
CA THR A 117 -29.28 18.71 -1.29
C THR A 117 -28.37 18.86 -2.49
N ASN A 118 -28.22 17.79 -3.31
CA ASN A 118 -27.39 17.86 -4.50
C ASN A 118 -27.89 18.96 -5.45
N SER A 119 -26.97 19.78 -5.98
CA SER A 119 -27.27 20.97 -6.80
C SER A 119 -28.02 20.68 -8.09
N PHE A 120 -28.00 19.44 -8.56
CA PHE A 120 -28.71 19.00 -9.76
C PHE A 120 -30.09 18.37 -9.48
N ILE A 121 -30.52 18.29 -8.22
CA ILE A 121 -31.79 17.72 -7.81
C ILE A 121 -32.72 18.81 -7.27
N GLY A 122 -33.83 19.03 -7.94
CA GLY A 122 -34.89 19.96 -7.55
C GLY A 122 -34.66 21.40 -8.00
N GLU A 123 -35.73 22.20 -7.92
CA GLU A 123 -35.75 23.64 -8.22
C GLU A 123 -35.98 24.43 -6.93
N GLY A 124 -35.45 25.68 -6.88
CA GLY A 124 -35.71 26.59 -5.77
C GLY A 124 -35.09 26.22 -4.45
N GLN A 125 -33.90 25.60 -4.45
CA GLN A 125 -33.18 25.25 -3.23
C GLN A 125 -32.91 26.50 -2.36
N PRO A 126 -33.20 26.45 -1.06
CA PRO A 126 -32.97 27.59 -0.17
C PRO A 126 -31.47 27.82 0.03
N LEU A 127 -31.08 29.09 -0.04
CA LEU A 127 -29.71 29.52 0.28
C LEU A 127 -29.63 29.86 1.77
N ALA A 128 -28.43 29.67 2.35
CA ALA A 128 -28.15 30.11 3.69
C ALA A 128 -28.21 31.64 3.79
N ASP A 129 -28.50 32.13 4.99
CA ASP A 129 -28.34 33.55 5.30
C ASP A 129 -26.87 33.98 5.09
N ILE A 130 -26.67 35.17 4.51
CA ILE A 130 -25.33 35.68 4.16
C ILE A 130 -24.46 35.83 5.39
N ASP A 131 -25.02 36.41 6.49
CA ASP A 131 -24.26 36.67 7.72
C ASP A 131 -23.90 35.37 8.43
N GLU A 132 -24.81 34.39 8.45
CA GLU A 132 -24.54 33.05 8.98
C GLU A 132 -23.40 32.38 8.21
N PHE A 133 -23.42 32.42 6.89
CA PHE A 133 -22.37 31.83 6.07
C PHE A 133 -21.03 32.57 6.21
N CYS A 134 -21.04 33.89 6.29
CA CYS A 134 -19.87 34.68 6.63
C CYS A 134 -19.30 34.30 8.00
N GLY A 135 -20.16 34.04 8.97
CA GLY A 135 -19.78 33.54 10.29
C GLY A 135 -19.03 32.20 10.23
N LYS A 136 -19.46 31.27 9.35
CA LYS A 136 -18.74 30.00 9.13
C LYS A 136 -17.36 30.24 8.51
N ILE A 137 -17.25 31.12 7.52
CA ILE A 137 -15.96 31.46 6.89
C ILE A 137 -14.99 32.04 7.93
N LYS A 138 -15.40 33.04 8.69
CA LYS A 138 -14.59 33.66 9.76
C LYS A 138 -14.15 32.63 10.79
N ALA A 139 -15.08 31.82 11.26
CA ALA A 139 -14.80 30.77 12.24
C ALA A 139 -13.80 29.72 11.72
N GLY A 140 -13.86 29.38 10.44
CA GLY A 140 -12.90 28.51 9.77
C GLY A 140 -11.52 29.16 9.67
N LYS A 141 -11.44 30.42 9.25
CA LYS A 141 -10.19 31.20 9.16
C LYS A 141 -9.49 31.30 10.52
N ASP A 142 -10.23 31.58 11.58
CA ASP A 142 -9.69 31.70 12.94
C ASP A 142 -9.23 30.35 13.53
N SER A 143 -9.62 29.23 12.92
CA SER A 143 -9.34 27.87 13.42
C SER A 143 -8.32 27.11 12.59
N GLN A 144 -7.81 27.69 11.50
CA GLN A 144 -6.77 27.07 10.69
C GLN A 144 -5.44 26.97 11.47
N LEU A 145 -4.72 25.86 11.28
CA LEU A 145 -3.42 25.60 11.92
C LEU A 145 -2.23 25.89 11.00
N ASP A 146 -2.49 26.12 9.72
CA ASP A 146 -1.56 26.57 8.69
C ASP A 146 -2.16 27.83 8.06
N ASP A 147 -1.42 28.93 8.07
CA ASP A 147 -1.89 30.21 7.53
C ASP A 147 -2.19 30.16 6.02
N SER A 148 -1.63 29.18 5.33
CA SER A 148 -1.88 28.93 3.91
C SER A 148 -3.12 28.06 3.64
N PHE A 149 -3.72 27.45 4.68
CA PHE A 149 -4.94 26.66 4.49
C PHE A 149 -6.04 27.52 3.86
N SER A 150 -6.65 27.02 2.78
CA SER A 150 -7.56 27.80 1.94
C SER A 150 -9.02 27.44 2.22
N ILE A 151 -9.86 28.47 2.37
CA ILE A 151 -11.31 28.33 2.44
C ILE A 151 -11.91 28.90 1.14
N VAL A 152 -12.53 28.02 0.36
CA VAL A 152 -13.22 28.36 -0.89
C VAL A 152 -14.72 28.48 -0.59
N ALA A 153 -15.31 29.64 -0.86
CA ALA A 153 -16.75 29.84 -0.72
C ALA A 153 -17.44 29.52 -2.06
N ARG A 154 -18.33 28.52 -2.06
CA ARG A 154 -19.10 28.12 -3.22
C ARG A 154 -20.44 28.84 -3.26
N LEU A 155 -20.65 29.56 -4.36
CA LEU A 155 -21.83 30.37 -4.62
C LEU A 155 -22.89 29.54 -5.37
N GLU A 156 -23.99 29.25 -4.73
CA GLU A 156 -25.12 28.50 -5.30
C GLU A 156 -26.25 29.42 -5.83
N ALA A 157 -26.04 30.73 -5.87
CA ALA A 157 -27.04 31.71 -6.31
C ALA A 157 -27.59 31.43 -7.72
N PHE A 158 -26.74 31.04 -8.68
CA PHE A 158 -27.20 30.66 -10.03
C PHE A 158 -27.98 29.34 -10.02
N ILE A 159 -27.53 28.36 -9.24
CA ILE A 159 -28.24 27.07 -9.07
C ILE A 159 -29.65 27.30 -8.50
N ALA A 160 -29.76 28.19 -7.53
CA ALA A 160 -31.04 28.58 -6.91
C ALA A 160 -31.87 29.54 -7.77
N GLY A 161 -31.42 29.91 -8.98
CA GLY A 161 -32.14 30.82 -9.89
C GLY A 161 -32.20 32.28 -9.41
N ARG A 162 -31.26 32.72 -8.55
CA ARG A 162 -31.23 34.09 -7.99
C ARG A 162 -30.49 35.09 -8.88
N GLY A 163 -29.75 34.59 -9.89
CA GLY A 163 -29.09 35.42 -10.89
C GLY A 163 -27.82 36.14 -10.43
N LEU A 164 -27.25 36.94 -11.33
CA LEU A 164 -25.94 37.57 -11.20
C LEU A 164 -25.86 38.53 -10.00
N ALA A 165 -26.85 39.38 -9.81
CA ALA A 165 -26.85 40.39 -8.73
C ALA A 165 -26.72 39.74 -7.33
N GLU A 166 -27.45 38.65 -7.07
CA GLU A 166 -27.35 37.94 -5.81
C GLU A 166 -26.01 37.18 -5.70
N ALA A 167 -25.51 36.60 -6.81
CA ALA A 167 -24.20 35.98 -6.83
C ALA A 167 -23.09 36.96 -6.46
N LEU A 168 -23.09 38.16 -7.03
CA LEU A 168 -22.11 39.21 -6.74
C LEU A 168 -22.23 39.73 -5.30
N LYS A 169 -23.45 39.97 -4.80
CA LYS A 169 -23.69 40.37 -3.41
C LYS A 169 -23.11 39.37 -2.43
N ARG A 170 -23.32 38.07 -2.65
CA ARG A 170 -22.78 36.98 -1.81
C ARG A 170 -21.26 36.91 -1.93
N ALA A 171 -20.74 36.98 -3.15
CA ALA A 171 -19.32 37.00 -3.41
C ALA A 171 -18.57 38.08 -2.62
N GLU A 172 -19.10 39.33 -2.64
CA GLU A 172 -18.57 40.47 -1.90
C GLU A 172 -18.51 40.17 -0.39
N ALA A 173 -19.62 39.69 0.17
CA ALA A 173 -19.71 39.39 1.59
C ALA A 173 -18.75 38.27 2.02
N TYR A 174 -18.65 37.21 1.21
CA TYR A 174 -17.80 36.04 1.50
C TYR A 174 -16.31 36.36 1.38
N HIS A 175 -15.94 37.14 0.34
CA HIS A 175 -14.57 37.66 0.21
C HIS A 175 -14.21 38.55 1.41
N ALA A 176 -15.08 39.48 1.80
CA ALA A 176 -14.88 40.33 2.97
C ALA A 176 -14.82 39.53 4.29
N ALA A 177 -15.48 38.37 4.37
CA ALA A 177 -15.42 37.47 5.50
C ALA A 177 -14.10 36.65 5.55
N GLY A 178 -13.27 36.69 4.50
CA GLY A 178 -11.96 36.03 4.45
C GLY A 178 -11.89 34.79 3.58
N ALA A 179 -12.86 34.53 2.69
CA ALA A 179 -12.74 33.47 1.69
C ALA A 179 -11.53 33.73 0.79
N ASP A 180 -10.68 32.69 0.61
CA ASP A 180 -9.46 32.79 -0.21
C ASP A 180 -9.74 32.71 -1.71
N ALA A 181 -10.83 32.06 -2.11
CA ALA A 181 -11.32 31.95 -3.48
C ALA A 181 -12.85 31.77 -3.49
N LEU A 182 -13.46 32.03 -4.64
CA LEU A 182 -14.90 31.86 -4.85
C LEU A 182 -15.13 30.77 -5.90
N LEU A 183 -15.89 29.72 -5.57
CA LEU A 183 -16.35 28.76 -6.55
C LEU A 183 -17.71 29.20 -7.07
N VAL A 184 -17.75 29.58 -8.35
CA VAL A 184 -18.98 30.00 -9.03
C VAL A 184 -19.61 28.77 -9.71
N HIS A 185 -20.77 28.36 -9.20
CA HIS A 185 -21.45 27.16 -9.69
C HIS A 185 -22.61 27.50 -10.62
N SER A 186 -22.63 26.83 -11.77
CA SER A 186 -23.69 26.99 -12.78
C SER A 186 -24.19 25.61 -13.24
N LYS A 187 -25.50 25.50 -13.53
CA LYS A 187 -26.13 24.32 -14.12
C LYS A 187 -26.41 24.44 -15.60
N LEU A 188 -26.09 25.59 -16.22
CA LEU A 188 -26.25 25.78 -17.66
C LEU A 188 -25.29 24.87 -18.45
N SER A 189 -25.65 24.58 -19.69
CA SER A 189 -24.80 23.87 -20.64
C SER A 189 -23.74 24.75 -21.30
N THR A 190 -23.77 26.05 -21.03
CA THR A 190 -22.84 27.10 -21.50
C THR A 190 -22.18 27.79 -20.31
N ALA A 191 -21.06 28.46 -20.53
CA ALA A 191 -20.33 29.19 -19.48
C ALA A 191 -20.80 30.66 -19.33
N GLU A 192 -21.96 31.04 -19.85
CA GLU A 192 -22.44 32.43 -19.87
C GLU A 192 -22.58 33.06 -18.48
N GLU A 193 -23.05 32.27 -17.47
CA GLU A 193 -23.16 32.76 -16.11
C GLU A 193 -21.77 32.99 -15.48
N ILE A 194 -20.80 32.12 -15.80
CA ILE A 194 -19.41 32.25 -15.35
C ILE A 194 -18.77 33.51 -15.99
N GLU A 195 -18.95 33.69 -17.30
CA GLU A 195 -18.42 34.85 -18.04
C GLU A 195 -18.98 36.15 -17.48
N SER A 196 -20.30 36.21 -17.30
CA SER A 196 -20.99 37.40 -16.76
C SER A 196 -20.50 37.71 -15.34
N PHE A 197 -20.34 36.69 -14.49
CA PHE A 197 -19.82 36.85 -13.14
C PHE A 197 -18.37 37.31 -13.13
N ALA A 198 -17.49 36.67 -13.91
CA ALA A 198 -16.06 36.98 -13.95
C ALA A 198 -15.80 38.42 -14.43
N LYS A 199 -16.56 38.87 -15.42
CA LYS A 199 -16.49 40.24 -15.94
C LYS A 199 -16.82 41.29 -14.88
N GLU A 200 -17.91 41.13 -14.16
CA GLU A 200 -18.33 42.06 -13.09
C GLU A 200 -17.49 41.95 -11.84
N TRP A 201 -16.98 40.72 -11.54
CA TRP A 201 -16.12 40.48 -10.40
C TRP A 201 -14.75 41.15 -10.54
N GLY A 202 -14.21 41.24 -11.74
CA GLY A 202 -13.00 42.03 -12.03
C GLY A 202 -11.72 41.52 -11.34
N GLY A 203 -11.59 40.24 -11.05
CA GLY A 203 -10.37 39.64 -10.53
C GLY A 203 -10.04 39.97 -9.06
N ARG A 204 -11.01 40.43 -8.26
CA ARG A 204 -10.80 40.82 -6.85
C ARG A 204 -10.31 39.69 -5.94
N CYS A 205 -10.68 38.44 -6.20
CA CYS A 205 -10.06 37.25 -5.67
C CYS A 205 -10.19 36.08 -6.66
N PRO A 206 -9.46 34.99 -6.50
CA PRO A 206 -9.47 33.85 -7.41
C PRO A 206 -10.88 33.27 -7.66
N ILE A 207 -11.16 32.94 -8.92
CA ILE A 207 -12.40 32.27 -9.33
C ILE A 207 -12.10 30.79 -9.59
N VAL A 208 -12.88 29.93 -8.98
CA VAL A 208 -12.88 28.47 -9.17
C VAL A 208 -14.16 28.07 -9.89
N ILE A 209 -14.07 27.11 -10.81
CA ILE A 209 -15.22 26.61 -11.57
C ILE A 209 -15.29 25.07 -11.56
N VAL A 210 -16.51 24.56 -11.78
CA VAL A 210 -16.79 23.13 -11.97
C VAL A 210 -17.53 22.93 -13.30
N PRO A 211 -16.83 22.77 -14.44
CA PRO A 211 -17.43 22.79 -15.78
C PRO A 211 -18.13 21.48 -16.18
N THR A 212 -18.68 20.73 -15.22
CA THR A 212 -19.35 19.44 -15.48
C THR A 212 -20.52 19.54 -16.45
N LYS A 213 -21.27 20.63 -16.43
CA LYS A 213 -22.41 20.86 -17.33
C LYS A 213 -22.03 21.52 -18.63
N TYR A 214 -21.10 22.47 -18.57
CA TYR A 214 -20.58 23.20 -19.74
C TYR A 214 -19.22 22.67 -20.22
N TYR A 215 -19.08 21.36 -20.19
CA TYR A 215 -17.84 20.63 -20.54
C TYR A 215 -17.37 20.84 -21.99
N ARG A 216 -18.24 21.36 -22.85
CA ARG A 216 -17.89 21.70 -24.25
C ARG A 216 -17.18 23.04 -24.40
N THR A 217 -17.18 23.86 -23.35
CA THR A 217 -16.47 25.15 -23.36
C THR A 217 -14.97 24.87 -23.36
N PRO A 218 -14.20 25.36 -24.34
CA PRO A 218 -12.76 25.20 -24.38
C PRO A 218 -12.08 25.85 -23.16
N THR A 219 -11.03 25.24 -22.64
CA THR A 219 -10.29 25.77 -21.47
C THR A 219 -9.66 27.13 -21.73
N ASP A 220 -9.37 27.48 -23.00
CA ASP A 220 -8.87 28.80 -23.37
C ASP A 220 -9.90 29.90 -23.11
N GLU A 221 -11.18 29.61 -23.18
CA GLU A 221 -12.23 30.59 -22.81
C GLU A 221 -12.19 30.86 -21.30
N PHE A 222 -11.98 29.82 -20.47
CA PHE A 222 -11.82 30.00 -19.01
C PHE A 222 -10.58 30.85 -18.67
N ARG A 223 -9.48 30.70 -19.43
CA ARG A 223 -8.29 31.56 -19.29
C ARG A 223 -8.61 33.02 -19.64
N LYS A 224 -9.33 33.26 -20.71
CA LYS A 224 -9.75 34.63 -21.12
C LYS A 224 -10.69 35.26 -20.10
N MET A 225 -11.55 34.49 -19.44
CA MET A 225 -12.43 34.93 -18.36
C MET A 225 -11.69 35.29 -17.07
N GLY A 226 -10.41 34.91 -16.93
CA GLY A 226 -9.63 35.10 -15.70
C GLY A 226 -9.97 34.09 -14.61
N VAL A 227 -10.41 32.91 -14.99
CA VAL A 227 -10.60 31.76 -14.05
C VAL A 227 -9.25 31.30 -13.58
N SER A 228 -9.08 31.15 -12.27
CA SER A 228 -7.83 30.70 -11.65
C SER A 228 -7.72 29.16 -11.59
N LEU A 229 -8.83 28.48 -11.37
CA LEU A 229 -8.80 27.02 -11.15
C LEU A 229 -10.09 26.35 -11.67
N ALA A 230 -9.93 25.27 -12.42
CA ALA A 230 -11.03 24.41 -12.87
C ALA A 230 -10.96 23.03 -12.21
N ILE A 231 -12.11 22.53 -11.73
CA ILE A 231 -12.24 21.26 -11.05
C ILE A 231 -12.93 20.25 -11.97
N TRP A 232 -12.27 19.12 -12.23
CA TRP A 232 -12.84 17.95 -12.88
C TRP A 232 -13.48 17.04 -11.83
N ALA A 233 -14.75 17.30 -11.49
CA ALA A 233 -15.35 17.00 -10.19
C ALA A 233 -15.74 15.53 -9.92
N ASN A 234 -15.96 14.68 -10.95
CA ASN A 234 -16.49 13.32 -10.74
C ASN A 234 -16.16 12.32 -11.86
N HIS A 235 -15.16 12.59 -12.66
CA HIS A 235 -14.93 11.86 -13.91
C HIS A 235 -14.29 10.50 -13.65
N ASN A 236 -13.39 10.35 -12.69
CA ASN A 236 -12.78 9.07 -12.31
C ASN A 236 -13.81 8.11 -11.73
N LEU A 237 -14.69 8.57 -10.82
CA LEU A 237 -15.76 7.74 -10.29
C LEU A 237 -16.69 7.25 -11.40
N ARG A 238 -17.12 8.15 -12.29
CA ARG A 238 -18.02 7.79 -13.40
C ARG A 238 -17.39 6.80 -14.36
N ALA A 239 -16.10 6.96 -14.66
CA ALA A 239 -15.33 6.02 -15.46
C ALA A 239 -15.23 4.65 -14.77
N ALA A 240 -14.87 4.64 -13.48
CA ALA A 240 -14.79 3.43 -12.68
C ALA A 240 -16.13 2.65 -12.64
N ILE A 241 -17.25 3.34 -12.44
CA ILE A 241 -18.60 2.74 -12.48
C ILE A 241 -18.84 2.08 -13.85
N THR A 242 -18.48 2.73 -14.94
CA THR A 242 -18.68 2.20 -16.30
C THR A 242 -17.88 0.92 -16.50
N VAL A 243 -16.58 0.95 -16.17
CA VAL A 243 -15.68 -0.20 -16.35
C VAL A 243 -16.05 -1.35 -15.43
N MET A 244 -16.33 -1.10 -14.15
CA MET A 244 -16.77 -2.14 -13.21
C MET A 244 -18.05 -2.84 -13.68
N ARG A 245 -19.02 -2.09 -14.18
CA ARG A 245 -20.27 -2.67 -14.71
C ARG A 245 -20.03 -3.55 -15.93
N GLU A 246 -19.21 -3.11 -16.85
CA GLU A 246 -18.91 -3.86 -18.06
C GLU A 246 -18.14 -5.14 -17.73
N THR A 247 -17.08 -5.04 -16.95
CA THR A 247 -16.26 -6.19 -16.52
C THR A 247 -17.11 -7.23 -15.78
N SER A 248 -17.94 -6.78 -14.81
CA SER A 248 -18.80 -7.68 -14.04
C SER A 248 -19.84 -8.38 -14.92
N ARG A 249 -20.44 -7.66 -15.88
CA ARG A 249 -21.42 -8.26 -16.83
C ARG A 249 -20.77 -9.30 -17.73
N ARG A 250 -19.57 -9.05 -18.24
CA ARG A 250 -18.84 -10.00 -19.09
C ARG A 250 -18.53 -11.27 -18.33
N ILE A 251 -17.93 -11.16 -17.13
CA ILE A 251 -17.60 -12.30 -16.28
C ILE A 251 -18.86 -13.10 -15.92
N PHE A 252 -19.95 -12.42 -15.54
CA PHE A 252 -21.22 -13.08 -15.19
C PHE A 252 -21.80 -13.87 -16.37
N ARG A 253 -21.80 -13.27 -17.57
CA ARG A 253 -22.35 -13.90 -18.78
C ARG A 253 -21.48 -15.05 -19.28
N GLU A 254 -20.16 -14.85 -19.30
CA GLU A 254 -19.20 -15.77 -19.91
C GLU A 254 -18.71 -16.85 -18.92
N GLN A 255 -18.91 -16.63 -17.62
CA GLN A 255 -18.39 -17.50 -16.54
C GLN A 255 -16.89 -17.85 -16.73
N SER A 256 -16.14 -16.87 -17.23
CA SER A 256 -14.74 -16.99 -17.61
C SER A 256 -14.03 -15.64 -17.47
N LEU A 257 -12.73 -15.67 -17.16
CA LEU A 257 -11.87 -14.51 -17.13
C LEU A 257 -11.13 -14.27 -18.45
N ALA A 258 -11.11 -15.28 -19.35
CA ALA A 258 -10.29 -15.24 -20.57
C ALA A 258 -10.61 -14.04 -21.49
N GLY A 259 -11.83 -13.54 -21.48
CA GLY A 259 -12.24 -12.40 -22.28
C GLY A 259 -11.99 -11.03 -21.63
N VAL A 260 -11.64 -10.97 -20.35
CA VAL A 260 -11.55 -9.70 -19.60
C VAL A 260 -10.16 -9.42 -19.02
N ASP A 261 -9.36 -10.45 -18.74
CA ASP A 261 -8.08 -10.33 -18.03
C ASP A 261 -7.09 -9.40 -18.75
N GLY A 262 -7.07 -9.45 -20.09
CA GLY A 262 -6.21 -8.60 -20.91
C GLY A 262 -6.59 -7.10 -20.94
N ASP A 263 -7.79 -6.75 -20.48
CA ASP A 263 -8.29 -5.37 -20.42
C ASP A 263 -8.07 -4.72 -19.03
N MET A 264 -7.46 -5.47 -18.09
CA MET A 264 -7.24 -5.02 -16.71
C MET A 264 -5.75 -4.87 -16.41
N VAL A 265 -5.44 -4.03 -15.42
CA VAL A 265 -4.08 -3.94 -14.89
C VAL A 265 -3.66 -5.26 -14.25
N LEU A 266 -2.39 -5.62 -14.36
CA LEU A 266 -1.85 -6.82 -13.74
C LEU A 266 -1.92 -6.72 -12.21
N VAL A 267 -2.11 -7.86 -11.54
CA VAL A 267 -2.06 -7.91 -10.05
C VAL A 267 -0.73 -7.37 -9.51
N LYS A 268 0.36 -7.56 -10.24
CA LYS A 268 1.67 -6.97 -9.91
C LYS A 268 1.61 -5.45 -9.81
N GLU A 269 0.93 -4.78 -10.74
CA GLU A 269 0.77 -3.32 -10.75
C GLU A 269 -0.04 -2.84 -9.53
N VAL A 270 -1.03 -3.63 -9.08
CA VAL A 270 -1.76 -3.32 -7.82
C VAL A 270 -0.81 -3.32 -6.62
N PHE A 271 0.12 -4.28 -6.55
CA PHE A 271 1.13 -4.33 -5.50
C PHE A 271 2.13 -3.16 -5.58
N GLU A 272 2.54 -2.78 -6.78
CA GLU A 272 3.39 -1.60 -7.00
C GLU A 272 2.70 -0.31 -6.56
N LEU A 273 1.41 -0.14 -6.89
CA LEU A 273 0.59 0.99 -6.45
C LEU A 273 0.46 1.09 -4.93
N THR A 274 0.47 -0.04 -4.22
CA THR A 274 0.38 -0.08 -2.75
C THR A 274 1.73 -0.03 -2.03
N GLY A 275 2.84 0.03 -2.77
CA GLY A 275 4.19 0.23 -2.22
C GLY A 275 4.84 -1.04 -1.68
N ASN A 276 4.53 -2.21 -2.23
CA ASN A 276 5.12 -3.48 -1.78
C ASN A 276 6.65 -3.53 -1.88
N ASP A 277 7.25 -2.79 -2.82
CA ASP A 277 8.72 -2.72 -2.94
C ASP A 277 9.34 -2.01 -1.71
N GLU A 278 8.71 -0.94 -1.23
CA GLU A 278 9.13 -0.25 0.02
C GLU A 278 8.99 -1.18 1.22
N LEU A 279 7.88 -1.93 1.32
CA LEU A 279 7.68 -2.90 2.38
C LEU A 279 8.78 -3.98 2.37
N ALA A 280 9.15 -4.51 1.22
CA ALA A 280 10.21 -5.51 1.09
C ALA A 280 11.58 -4.98 1.55
N GLU A 281 11.88 -3.71 1.29
CA GLU A 281 13.11 -3.06 1.81
C GLU A 281 13.03 -2.79 3.32
N ALA A 282 11.85 -2.42 3.81
CA ALA A 282 11.61 -2.25 5.24
C ALA A 282 11.74 -3.58 6.00
N GLU A 283 11.23 -4.68 5.44
CA GLU A 283 11.37 -6.03 6.00
C GLU A 283 12.85 -6.44 6.13
N LYS A 284 13.68 -6.20 5.13
CA LYS A 284 15.12 -6.46 5.22
C LYS A 284 15.81 -5.68 6.34
N ARG A 285 15.29 -4.50 6.67
CA ARG A 285 15.88 -3.60 7.66
C ARG A 285 15.40 -3.87 9.08
N TYR A 286 14.13 -4.18 9.24
CA TYR A 286 13.45 -4.19 10.54
C TYR A 286 13.04 -5.57 11.03
N LEU A 287 12.86 -6.55 10.15
CA LEU A 287 12.70 -7.92 10.62
C LEU A 287 14.05 -8.45 11.10
N PRO A 288 14.06 -9.25 12.19
CA PRO A 288 15.25 -9.98 12.55
C PRO A 288 15.71 -10.72 11.31
N GLN A 289 16.94 -10.48 10.88
CA GLN A 289 17.55 -11.33 9.88
C GLN A 289 17.41 -12.74 10.44
N GLN A 290 16.46 -13.52 9.95
CA GLN A 290 16.51 -14.96 10.13
C GLN A 290 17.85 -15.31 9.50
N GLY A 291 18.86 -15.57 10.36
CA GLY A 291 20.17 -16.00 9.92
C GLY A 291 19.91 -17.07 8.88
N GLN A 292 20.61 -17.02 7.75
CA GLN A 292 20.49 -18.06 6.73
C GLN A 292 20.43 -19.36 7.48
N LYS A 293 19.26 -20.04 7.45
CA LYS A 293 19.13 -21.29 8.21
C LYS A 293 20.29 -22.14 7.77
N PRO A 294 21.12 -22.65 8.69
CA PRO A 294 22.32 -23.35 8.30
C PRO A 294 21.95 -24.49 7.37
N ASN A 295 22.75 -24.71 6.37
CA ASN A 295 22.67 -25.93 5.58
C ASN A 295 23.34 -27.07 6.32
N ALA A 296 23.16 -28.29 5.86
CA ALA A 296 23.83 -29.46 6.44
C ALA A 296 24.52 -30.29 5.37
N VAL A 297 25.73 -30.73 5.69
CA VAL A 297 26.46 -31.76 4.91
C VAL A 297 26.59 -33.01 5.74
N ILE A 298 26.00 -34.12 5.28
CA ILE A 298 26.05 -35.42 5.93
C ILE A 298 27.03 -36.33 5.22
N LEU A 299 28.09 -36.75 5.90
CA LEU A 299 29.10 -37.65 5.38
C LEU A 299 28.62 -39.10 5.51
N ALA A 300 28.30 -39.75 4.39
CA ALA A 300 27.73 -41.08 4.32
C ALA A 300 28.40 -41.99 3.25
N ALA A 301 29.65 -41.65 2.89
CA ALA A 301 30.35 -42.35 1.79
C ALA A 301 30.96 -43.74 2.24
N SER A 302 31.27 -43.92 3.51
CA SER A 302 32.00 -45.09 4.00
C SER A 302 31.14 -46.37 4.04
N ARG A 303 31.81 -47.52 3.77
CA ARG A 303 31.19 -48.85 3.90
C ARG A 303 30.83 -49.21 5.32
N GLY A 304 31.67 -48.85 6.30
CA GLY A 304 31.53 -49.31 7.69
C GLY A 304 31.90 -50.74 7.87
N ALA A 305 33.03 -51.18 7.30
CA ALA A 305 33.48 -52.60 7.28
C ALA A 305 33.51 -53.29 8.64
N ARG A 306 33.69 -52.57 9.72
CA ARG A 306 33.67 -53.09 11.11
C ARG A 306 32.30 -53.68 11.54
N LEU A 307 31.23 -53.36 10.82
CA LEU A 307 29.88 -53.85 11.08
C LEU A 307 29.58 -55.20 10.39
N GLY A 308 30.55 -55.75 9.68
CA GLY A 308 30.47 -57.10 9.07
C GLY A 308 29.27 -57.27 8.15
N ALA A 309 28.48 -58.31 8.40
CA ALA A 309 27.32 -58.66 7.61
C ALA A 309 26.24 -57.58 7.50
N LEU A 310 26.17 -56.65 8.43
CA LEU A 310 25.18 -55.58 8.44
C LEU A 310 25.40 -54.56 7.28
N THR A 311 26.62 -54.53 6.75
CA THR A 311 27.01 -53.57 5.67
C THR A 311 27.48 -54.25 4.39
N GLU A 312 27.29 -55.56 4.25
CA GLU A 312 27.61 -56.25 2.99
C GLU A 312 26.75 -55.80 1.83
N ASP A 313 25.44 -55.64 2.09
CA ASP A 313 24.47 -55.37 1.06
C ASP A 313 23.99 -53.88 1.03
N LYS A 314 24.36 -53.10 1.99
CA LYS A 314 23.89 -51.72 2.12
C LYS A 314 24.91 -50.80 2.80
N PRO A 315 24.86 -49.49 2.53
CA PRO A 315 25.68 -48.50 3.23
C PRO A 315 25.30 -48.46 4.74
N LYS A 316 26.28 -48.17 5.61
CA LYS A 316 26.14 -48.04 7.03
C LYS A 316 25.00 -47.15 7.46
N CYS A 317 24.82 -45.99 6.77
CA CYS A 317 23.74 -45.02 7.03
C CYS A 317 22.34 -45.56 6.67
N MET A 318 22.26 -46.64 5.89
CA MET A 318 20.99 -47.28 5.48
C MET A 318 20.62 -48.49 6.32
N ILE A 319 21.37 -48.78 7.41
CA ILE A 319 20.98 -49.82 8.38
C ILE A 319 19.63 -49.41 9.00
N ASP A 320 18.72 -50.37 9.03
CA ASP A 320 17.42 -50.20 9.65
C ASP A 320 17.50 -50.19 11.17
N VAL A 321 16.92 -49.17 11.79
CA VAL A 321 16.74 -49.10 13.24
C VAL A 321 15.26 -48.88 13.51
N ARG A 322 14.60 -49.91 14.04
CA ARG A 322 13.17 -49.90 14.38
C ARG A 322 12.29 -49.48 13.19
N GLY A 323 12.50 -50.11 12.04
CA GLY A 323 11.67 -49.93 10.83
C GLY A 323 11.99 -48.69 9.97
N LYS A 324 13.13 -48.01 10.22
CA LYS A 324 13.56 -46.87 9.37
C LYS A 324 15.09 -46.81 9.29
N PRO A 325 15.66 -46.50 8.12
CA PRO A 325 17.09 -46.28 7.97
C PRO A 325 17.62 -45.17 8.90
N LEU A 326 18.85 -45.32 9.38
CA LEU A 326 19.56 -44.33 10.21
C LEU A 326 19.52 -42.92 9.56
N LEU A 327 19.92 -42.88 8.31
CA LEU A 327 19.96 -41.59 7.54
C LEU A 327 18.57 -40.92 7.49
N SER A 328 17.51 -41.70 7.31
CA SER A 328 16.15 -41.16 7.30
C SER A 328 15.76 -40.50 8.62
N ARG A 329 16.24 -41.06 9.73
CA ARG A 329 16.01 -40.52 11.09
C ARG A 329 16.80 -39.23 11.27
N LEU A 330 18.05 -39.24 10.86
CA LEU A 330 18.94 -38.08 10.95
C LEU A 330 18.40 -36.89 10.12
N VAL A 331 18.06 -37.14 8.84
CA VAL A 331 17.45 -36.13 7.96
C VAL A 331 16.16 -35.59 8.58
N LYS A 332 15.33 -36.43 9.15
CA LYS A 332 14.12 -35.97 9.86
C LYS A 332 14.47 -35.06 11.04
N THR A 333 15.45 -35.39 11.86
CA THR A 333 15.87 -34.56 12.99
C THR A 333 16.35 -33.21 12.54
N PHE A 334 17.14 -33.12 11.45
CA PHE A 334 17.55 -31.83 10.85
C PHE A 334 16.36 -30.99 10.41
N LYS A 335 15.43 -31.64 9.69
CA LYS A 335 14.22 -30.90 9.18
C LYS A 335 13.31 -30.43 10.30
N ASP A 336 13.12 -31.22 11.33
CA ASP A 336 12.32 -30.87 12.52
C ASP A 336 12.92 -29.65 13.26
N SER A 337 14.24 -29.45 13.20
CA SER A 337 14.95 -28.27 13.72
C SER A 337 15.07 -27.12 12.70
N GLY A 338 14.42 -27.25 11.55
CA GLY A 338 14.36 -26.18 10.55
C GLY A 338 15.47 -26.14 9.52
N VAL A 339 16.44 -27.08 9.56
CA VAL A 339 17.48 -27.23 8.53
C VAL A 339 16.87 -27.95 7.32
N GLN A 340 16.64 -27.23 6.23
CA GLN A 340 15.94 -27.76 5.05
C GLN A 340 16.88 -28.14 3.89
N ASP A 341 17.99 -27.44 3.76
CA ASP A 341 19.01 -27.70 2.74
C ASP A 341 20.02 -28.69 3.28
N ILE A 342 19.91 -29.95 2.83
CA ILE A 342 20.70 -31.06 3.32
C ILE A 342 21.37 -31.77 2.14
N ALA A 343 22.69 -31.70 2.08
CA ALA A 343 23.51 -32.47 1.14
C ALA A 343 24.03 -33.74 1.80
N VAL A 344 23.94 -34.86 1.11
CA VAL A 344 24.46 -36.20 1.59
C VAL A 344 25.57 -36.65 0.66
N VAL A 345 26.78 -36.78 1.22
CA VAL A 345 27.93 -37.31 0.45
C VAL A 345 27.88 -38.85 0.47
N ARG A 346 27.75 -39.42 -0.72
CA ARG A 346 27.59 -40.86 -0.94
C ARG A 346 28.86 -41.45 -1.52
N GLY A 347 29.08 -42.74 -1.27
CA GLY A 347 30.19 -43.54 -1.82
C GLY A 347 29.79 -44.98 -1.99
N TYR A 348 30.09 -45.83 -0.98
CA TYR A 348 29.75 -47.23 -1.00
C TYR A 348 28.25 -47.49 -1.24
N LYS A 349 27.95 -48.27 -2.30
CA LYS A 349 26.56 -48.57 -2.72
C LYS A 349 25.64 -47.33 -2.77
N LYS A 350 26.15 -46.24 -3.35
CA LYS A 350 25.54 -44.93 -3.39
C LYS A 350 24.12 -44.92 -3.95
N GLU A 351 23.82 -45.84 -4.88
CA GLU A 351 22.50 -46.01 -5.47
C GLU A 351 21.39 -46.35 -4.46
N GLN A 352 21.73 -46.85 -3.30
CA GLN A 352 20.79 -47.16 -2.23
C GLN A 352 20.47 -45.96 -1.35
N ILE A 353 21.23 -44.87 -1.48
CA ILE A 353 20.96 -43.63 -0.76
C ILE A 353 20.12 -42.74 -1.66
N ASN A 354 18.82 -42.94 -1.62
CA ASN A 354 17.84 -42.16 -2.39
C ASN A 354 16.67 -41.77 -1.48
N LEU A 355 16.82 -40.66 -0.76
CA LEU A 355 15.78 -40.12 0.11
C LEU A 355 15.15 -38.91 -0.54
N PRO A 356 13.85 -38.67 -0.34
CA PRO A 356 13.22 -37.43 -0.83
C PRO A 356 13.78 -36.22 -0.07
N SER A 357 13.92 -35.12 -0.80
CA SER A 357 14.30 -33.80 -0.24
C SER A 357 15.70 -33.75 0.39
N ILE A 358 16.67 -34.41 -0.21
CA ILE A 358 18.10 -34.24 0.00
C ILE A 358 18.78 -33.98 -1.33
N THR A 359 19.90 -33.24 -1.30
CA THR A 359 20.83 -33.17 -2.42
C THR A 359 21.88 -34.27 -2.25
N THR A 360 22.28 -34.95 -3.30
CA THR A 360 23.29 -36.00 -3.23
C THR A 360 24.55 -35.59 -3.93
N VAL A 361 25.70 -35.84 -3.28
CA VAL A 361 27.04 -35.59 -3.78
C VAL A 361 27.82 -36.91 -3.76
N ASP A 362 28.51 -37.25 -4.81
CA ASP A 362 29.20 -38.53 -4.88
C ASP A 362 30.72 -38.38 -4.64
N ASN A 363 31.28 -39.20 -3.72
CA ASN A 363 32.70 -39.44 -3.59
C ASN A 363 33.02 -40.81 -4.18
N ASP A 364 33.39 -40.89 -5.44
CA ASP A 364 33.73 -42.12 -6.16
C ASP A 364 35.05 -42.71 -5.70
N PHE A 365 35.86 -42.00 -4.91
CA PHE A 365 37.15 -42.43 -4.39
C PHE A 365 37.07 -42.81 -2.91
N PHE A 366 35.88 -43.08 -2.38
CA PHE A 366 35.62 -43.33 -0.96
C PHE A 366 36.48 -44.48 -0.35
N ASP A 367 36.88 -45.46 -1.14
CA ASP A 367 37.73 -46.59 -0.68
C ASP A 367 39.19 -46.18 -0.39
N ASN A 368 39.66 -45.11 -0.99
CA ASN A 368 41.03 -44.63 -0.91
C ASN A 368 41.16 -43.24 -0.29
N THR A 369 40.07 -42.67 0.18
CA THR A 369 40.02 -41.32 0.73
C THR A 369 39.29 -41.31 2.08
N GLY A 370 39.54 -40.31 2.90
CA GLY A 370 38.90 -40.10 4.18
C GLY A 370 37.76 -39.09 4.15
N GLU A 371 37.30 -38.70 5.36
CA GLU A 371 36.19 -37.80 5.58
C GLU A 371 36.42 -36.39 4.98
N VAL A 372 37.66 -35.91 5.03
CA VAL A 372 38.06 -34.61 4.46
C VAL A 372 37.81 -34.58 2.97
N ALA A 373 38.15 -35.66 2.24
CA ALA A 373 37.88 -35.75 0.80
C ALA A 373 36.35 -35.79 0.50
N SER A 374 35.59 -36.48 1.33
CA SER A 374 34.14 -36.49 1.24
C SER A 374 33.56 -35.10 1.50
N LEU A 375 34.06 -34.37 2.48
CA LEU A 375 33.64 -33.01 2.77
C LEU A 375 34.02 -32.08 1.63
N SER A 376 35.24 -32.22 1.05
CA SER A 376 35.70 -31.43 -0.07
C SER A 376 34.84 -31.63 -1.31
N ALA A 377 34.29 -32.81 -1.54
CA ALA A 377 33.37 -33.08 -2.66
C ALA A 377 32.06 -32.25 -2.52
N ALA A 378 31.68 -31.93 -1.29
CA ALA A 378 30.47 -31.14 -1.00
C ALA A 378 30.78 -29.65 -0.73
N ILE A 379 31.95 -29.13 -1.07
CA ILE A 379 32.39 -27.78 -0.74
C ILE A 379 31.41 -26.70 -1.25
N ASP A 380 30.79 -26.90 -2.38
CA ASP A 380 29.82 -25.96 -2.98
C ASP A 380 28.53 -25.88 -2.18
N HIS A 381 28.26 -26.85 -1.29
CA HIS A 381 27.11 -26.83 -0.37
C HIS A 381 27.45 -26.22 1.00
N ILE A 382 28.68 -25.86 1.25
CA ILE A 382 29.09 -25.15 2.48
C ILE A 382 28.98 -23.67 2.24
N GLN A 383 27.80 -23.10 2.51
CA GLN A 383 27.52 -21.67 2.35
C GLN A 383 27.01 -21.09 3.67
N GLY A 384 27.67 -20.05 4.15
CA GLY A 384 27.33 -19.47 5.47
C GLY A 384 27.52 -20.48 6.59
N ASP A 385 26.60 -20.50 7.55
CA ASP A 385 26.61 -21.46 8.64
C ASP A 385 26.25 -22.86 8.12
N CYS A 386 27.11 -23.85 8.36
CA CYS A 386 26.94 -25.20 7.86
C CYS A 386 27.13 -26.23 8.98
N ILE A 387 26.20 -27.17 9.12
CA ILE A 387 26.30 -28.29 10.02
C ILE A 387 26.90 -29.48 9.29
N ILE A 388 28.05 -29.97 9.78
CA ILE A 388 28.68 -31.17 9.27
C ILE A 388 28.34 -32.34 10.22
N SER A 389 27.80 -33.41 9.65
CA SER A 389 27.40 -34.60 10.43
C SER A 389 27.81 -35.87 9.74
N TYR A 390 28.04 -36.93 10.54
CA TYR A 390 28.17 -38.29 10.01
C TYR A 390 26.81 -38.93 9.77
N GLY A 391 26.68 -39.73 8.73
CA GLY A 391 25.42 -40.36 8.32
C GLY A 391 24.94 -41.52 9.20
N ASP A 392 25.74 -41.96 10.14
CA ASP A 392 25.51 -43.13 11.01
C ASP A 392 25.39 -42.79 12.49
N ILE A 393 25.21 -41.53 12.81
CA ILE A 393 24.96 -41.09 14.19
C ILE A 393 23.48 -40.81 14.43
N LEU A 394 23.05 -41.01 15.67
CA LEU A 394 21.73 -40.60 16.14
C LEU A 394 21.88 -39.80 17.41
N PHE A 395 21.18 -38.70 17.45
CA PHE A 395 21.10 -37.83 18.63
C PHE A 395 19.68 -37.31 18.80
N ARG A 396 19.36 -36.75 19.94
CA ARG A 396 18.08 -36.10 20.19
C ARG A 396 18.09 -34.71 19.61
N GLN A 397 16.96 -34.27 19.11
CA GLN A 397 16.76 -32.93 18.56
C GLN A 397 17.31 -31.83 19.48
N TYR A 398 17.13 -31.92 20.77
CA TYR A 398 17.65 -31.00 21.78
C TYR A 398 19.14 -30.67 21.60
N TYR A 399 19.99 -31.61 21.22
CA TYR A 399 21.41 -31.36 21.00
C TYR A 399 21.68 -30.57 19.70
N LEU A 400 20.87 -30.79 18.69
CA LEU A 400 20.94 -30.01 17.46
C LEU A 400 20.47 -28.58 17.70
N ASP A 401 19.40 -28.41 18.48
CA ASP A 401 18.88 -27.07 18.82
C ASP A 401 19.91 -26.27 19.66
N GLN A 402 20.68 -26.92 20.52
CA GLN A 402 21.81 -26.30 21.26
C GLN A 402 22.94 -25.89 20.29
N LEU A 403 23.28 -26.74 19.33
CA LEU A 403 24.31 -26.43 18.30
C LEU A 403 23.89 -25.21 17.45
N LEU A 404 22.64 -25.19 17.08
CA LEU A 404 22.06 -24.07 16.28
C LEU A 404 21.97 -22.76 17.05
N ALA A 405 21.94 -22.80 18.38
CA ALA A 405 21.92 -21.60 19.23
C ALA A 405 23.31 -21.13 19.63
N ALA A 406 24.38 -21.81 19.21
CA ALA A 406 25.76 -21.41 19.51
C ALA A 406 26.18 -20.22 18.61
N GLU A 407 26.90 -19.28 19.18
CA GLU A 407 27.34 -18.05 18.51
C GLU A 407 28.85 -18.09 18.12
N ASP A 408 29.53 -19.20 18.41
CA ASP A 408 30.95 -19.36 18.13
C ASP A 408 31.20 -19.70 16.65
N ASP A 409 32.36 -19.31 16.12
CA ASP A 409 32.77 -19.58 14.72
C ASP A 409 32.82 -21.09 14.41
N ILE A 410 33.19 -21.91 15.38
CA ILE A 410 33.21 -23.37 15.27
C ILE A 410 32.72 -23.98 16.59
N THR A 411 31.60 -24.70 16.51
CA THR A 411 31.04 -25.42 17.65
C THR A 411 31.02 -26.94 17.36
N VAL A 412 31.49 -27.75 18.32
CA VAL A 412 31.54 -29.21 18.20
C VAL A 412 30.70 -29.86 19.25
N LEU A 413 29.78 -30.72 18.83
CA LEU A 413 29.01 -31.57 19.77
C LEU A 413 29.81 -32.85 20.11
N VAL A 414 30.11 -33.04 21.37
CA VAL A 414 30.89 -34.20 21.86
C VAL A 414 30.16 -34.97 22.95
N ASP A 415 30.36 -36.29 23.00
CA ASP A 415 29.97 -37.14 24.16
C ASP A 415 31.10 -37.11 25.20
N ALA A 416 30.98 -36.29 26.23
CA ALA A 416 31.99 -36.15 27.29
C ALA A 416 32.28 -37.46 28.06
N LEU A 417 31.31 -38.39 28.02
CA LEU A 417 31.42 -39.67 28.77
C LEU A 417 31.75 -40.89 27.87
N TRP A 418 32.13 -40.61 26.59
CA TRP A 418 32.36 -41.69 25.62
C TRP A 418 33.43 -42.70 26.08
N LYS A 419 34.49 -42.28 26.78
CA LYS A 419 35.53 -43.16 27.32
C LYS A 419 35.01 -44.08 28.41
N GLU A 420 34.13 -43.59 29.24
CA GLU A 420 33.52 -44.40 30.34
C GLU A 420 32.57 -45.45 29.79
N ARG A 421 31.98 -45.20 28.61
CA ARG A 421 30.99 -46.10 27.96
C ARG A 421 31.63 -47.14 27.04
N ASN A 422 32.88 -46.93 26.66
CA ASN A 422 33.61 -47.80 25.74
C ASN A 422 34.88 -48.36 26.43
N SER A 423 34.87 -49.58 26.82
CA SER A 423 35.99 -50.28 27.51
C SER A 423 37.24 -50.46 26.62
N ASP A 424 37.15 -50.28 25.29
CA ASP A 424 38.24 -50.41 24.32
C ASP A 424 38.64 -49.03 23.73
N ALA A 425 38.47 -47.95 24.47
CA ALA A 425 38.68 -46.59 24.00
C ALA A 425 40.10 -46.27 23.47
N ASP A 426 41.13 -47.00 23.98
CA ASP A 426 42.53 -46.75 23.56
C ASP A 426 42.87 -47.15 22.11
N GLY A 427 42.00 -47.94 21.46
CA GLY A 427 42.13 -48.31 20.05
C GLY A 427 41.44 -47.38 19.04
N TRP A 428 40.69 -46.39 19.50
CA TRP A 428 39.82 -45.54 18.63
C TRP A 428 40.38 -44.13 18.42
N VAL A 429 41.42 -43.74 19.12
CA VAL A 429 42.09 -42.44 18.98
C VAL A 429 43.28 -42.61 18.03
N ARG A 430 43.07 -42.92 16.78
CA ARG A 430 44.05 -42.76 15.71
C ARG A 430 43.31 -42.37 14.45
N ASP A 431 43.54 -41.15 14.10
CA ASP A 431 43.29 -40.34 12.89
C ASP A 431 42.30 -39.21 13.13
#